data_37bd79c23f13b74ec66a2b0ed728ec51
#
_entry.id   37bd79c23f13b74ec66a2b0ed728ec51
#
_cell.length_a   1.000
_cell.length_b   1.000
_cell.length_c   1.000
_cell.angle_alpha   90.00
_cell.angle_beta   90.00
_cell.angle_gamma   90.00
#
_symmetry.space_group_name_H-M   'P 1'
#
loop_
_entity.id
_entity.type
_entity.pdbx_description
1 polymer ?
#
loop_
_entity_poly.entity_id
_entity_poly.type
_entity_poly.pdbx_seq_one_letter_code
_entity_poly.pdbx_strand_id
1 'polypeptide(L)'
;GIREILIISTPYDLPGFKRLLGDGSELGVKFEYAEQPSPDGLAQAFIIGEKFIGDDNVCLVLGDNIFYGAGFSALLKESVKATEEGKASVFGYYVNDPERYGVAEFDKDGNCLSIEEKPEHPKSNYAVVGLYFYPNDVVEVAKNIKPSARGELEITSVNQHYLGKNVLKVRTLQRGFAWLDTGTHDSLSEASTFIEVIEKRQGLKVACLEEIAFKQGWINAKQLEELAKPMMKNNYGKYLLELAKR
;
A
#
# COMPACT_ATOMS: atom_id res chain seq x y z
N GLY A 1 -12.08 4.00 -4.43
CA GLY A 1 -12.11 3.54 -5.74
C GLY A 1 -10.98 4.02 -6.64
N ILE A 2 -9.69 3.88 -6.22
CA ILE A 2 -8.54 4.16 -7.10
C ILE A 2 -8.54 3.16 -8.24
N ARG A 3 -8.48 3.66 -9.50
CA ARG A 3 -8.52 2.84 -10.71
C ARG A 3 -7.32 3.05 -11.64
N GLU A 4 -6.58 4.12 -11.48
CA GLU A 4 -5.34 4.38 -12.19
C GLU A 4 -4.18 4.03 -11.26
N ILE A 5 -3.31 3.13 -11.69
CA ILE A 5 -2.27 2.54 -10.84
C ILE A 5 -0.96 2.50 -11.64
N LEU A 6 0.06 3.16 -11.11
CA LEU A 6 1.42 3.08 -11.63
C LEU A 6 2.21 2.03 -10.86
N ILE A 7 2.75 1.04 -11.56
CA ILE A 7 3.60 0.01 -11.01
C ILE A 7 5.06 0.39 -11.30
N ILE A 8 5.79 0.67 -10.23
CA ILE A 8 7.21 1.02 -10.30
C ILE A 8 8.03 -0.19 -9.82
N SER A 9 8.99 -0.61 -10.62
CA SER A 9 9.86 -1.73 -10.30
C SER A 9 11.23 -1.59 -10.95
N THR A 10 12.15 -2.50 -10.64
CA THR A 10 13.46 -2.55 -11.30
C THR A 10 13.32 -2.82 -12.80
N PRO A 11 14.26 -2.39 -13.64
CA PRO A 11 14.26 -2.73 -15.07
C PRO A 11 14.25 -4.24 -15.32
N TYR A 12 14.83 -5.03 -14.40
CA TYR A 12 14.87 -6.49 -14.49
C TYR A 12 13.51 -7.15 -14.25
N ASP A 13 12.78 -6.70 -13.22
CA ASP A 13 11.53 -7.35 -12.78
C ASP A 13 10.30 -6.81 -13.51
N LEU A 14 10.34 -5.56 -13.97
CA LEU A 14 9.18 -4.88 -14.58
C LEU A 14 8.54 -5.65 -15.74
N PRO A 15 9.29 -6.34 -16.65
CA PRO A 15 8.70 -7.17 -17.69
C PRO A 15 7.87 -8.34 -17.13
N GLY A 16 8.24 -8.86 -15.94
CA GLY A 16 7.49 -9.88 -15.22
C GLY A 16 6.13 -9.36 -14.75
N PHE A 17 6.12 -8.17 -14.13
CA PHE A 17 4.89 -7.52 -13.71
C PHE A 17 3.97 -7.18 -14.88
N LYS A 18 4.50 -6.67 -15.99
CA LYS A 18 3.72 -6.42 -17.21
C LYS A 18 3.04 -7.67 -17.75
N ARG A 19 3.74 -8.81 -17.77
CA ARG A 19 3.15 -10.09 -18.20
C ARG A 19 2.09 -10.60 -17.26
N LEU A 20 2.27 -10.41 -15.95
CA LEU A 20 1.35 -10.91 -14.92
C LEU A 20 0.06 -10.10 -14.84
N LEU A 21 0.16 -8.78 -14.90
CA LEU A 21 -0.92 -7.86 -14.57
C LEU A 21 -1.59 -7.25 -15.82
N GLY A 22 -0.92 -7.31 -16.98
CA GLY A 22 -1.45 -6.72 -18.22
C GLY A 22 -1.62 -5.21 -18.12
N ASP A 23 -2.69 -4.69 -18.71
CA ASP A 23 -3.06 -3.27 -18.68
C ASP A 23 -4.15 -2.94 -17.64
N GLY A 24 -4.66 -3.95 -16.92
CA GLY A 24 -5.70 -3.82 -15.91
C GLY A 24 -7.13 -3.78 -16.46
N SER A 25 -7.33 -3.77 -17.77
CA SER A 25 -8.66 -3.65 -18.40
C SER A 25 -9.60 -4.79 -18.01
N GLU A 26 -9.07 -6.00 -17.81
CA GLU A 26 -9.85 -7.17 -17.37
C GLU A 26 -10.46 -6.99 -15.96
N LEU A 27 -9.83 -6.17 -15.13
CA LEU A 27 -10.28 -5.82 -13.77
C LEU A 27 -11.02 -4.47 -13.72
N GLY A 28 -11.17 -3.80 -14.87
CA GLY A 28 -11.77 -2.48 -14.96
C GLY A 28 -10.92 -1.38 -14.34
N VAL A 29 -9.61 -1.55 -14.26
CA VAL A 29 -8.62 -0.57 -13.83
C VAL A 29 -7.63 -0.30 -14.98
N LYS A 30 -6.74 0.66 -14.78
CA LYS A 30 -5.67 0.99 -15.73
C LYS A 30 -4.33 0.85 -15.02
N PHE A 31 -3.46 -0.03 -15.52
CA PHE A 31 -2.09 -0.15 -15.07
C PHE A 31 -1.15 0.59 -16.03
N GLU A 32 -0.28 1.41 -15.45
CA GLU A 32 0.90 1.95 -16.09
C GLU A 32 2.16 1.43 -15.41
N TYR A 33 3.30 1.53 -16.06
CA TYR A 33 4.54 0.90 -15.62
C TYR A 33 5.71 1.86 -15.80
N ALA A 34 6.53 1.99 -14.74
CA ALA A 34 7.74 2.80 -14.77
C ALA A 34 8.91 2.05 -14.13
N GLU A 35 10.11 2.38 -14.58
CA GLU A 35 11.36 1.81 -14.07
C GLU A 35 11.95 2.69 -12.98
N GLN A 36 12.40 2.05 -11.89
CA GLN A 36 13.33 2.64 -10.93
C GLN A 36 14.69 1.94 -11.12
N PRO A 37 15.65 2.57 -11.79
CA PRO A 37 16.91 1.92 -12.16
C PRO A 37 17.82 1.58 -10.98
N SER A 38 17.71 2.34 -9.88
CA SER A 38 18.52 2.19 -8.66
C SER A 38 17.66 2.40 -7.41
N PRO A 39 18.03 1.79 -6.27
CA PRO A 39 17.27 1.90 -5.02
C PRO A 39 17.56 3.23 -4.30
N ASP A 40 17.24 4.35 -4.96
CA ASP A 40 17.54 5.71 -4.46
C ASP A 40 16.53 6.20 -3.41
N GLY A 41 15.68 5.30 -2.90
CA GLY A 41 14.72 5.56 -1.84
C GLY A 41 13.27 5.62 -2.31
N LEU A 42 12.33 5.45 -1.37
CA LEU A 42 10.89 5.35 -1.68
C LEU A 42 10.30 6.65 -2.20
N ALA A 43 10.80 7.81 -1.74
CA ALA A 43 10.27 9.09 -2.20
C ALA A 43 10.58 9.37 -3.68
N GLN A 44 11.55 8.68 -4.30
CA GLN A 44 11.81 8.77 -5.73
C GLN A 44 10.60 8.34 -6.57
N ALA A 45 9.72 7.49 -6.02
CA ALA A 45 8.50 7.06 -6.70
C ALA A 45 7.62 8.25 -7.16
N PHE A 46 7.56 9.34 -6.38
CA PHE A 46 6.80 10.53 -6.76
C PHE A 46 7.45 11.30 -7.91
N ILE A 47 8.78 11.31 -7.98
CA ILE A 47 9.54 11.95 -9.07
C ILE A 47 9.38 11.14 -10.36
N ILE A 48 9.51 9.81 -10.28
CA ILE A 48 9.28 8.90 -11.41
C ILE A 48 7.84 8.98 -11.89
N GLY A 49 6.90 9.03 -10.96
CA GLY A 49 5.47 9.05 -11.23
C GLY A 49 4.88 10.42 -11.55
N GLU A 50 5.67 11.51 -11.61
CA GLU A 50 5.18 12.88 -11.76
C GLU A 50 4.15 13.06 -12.88
N LYS A 51 4.46 12.54 -14.07
CA LYS A 51 3.56 12.64 -15.22
C LYS A 51 2.27 11.84 -15.05
N PHE A 52 2.35 10.70 -14.37
CA PHE A 52 1.21 9.85 -14.06
C PHE A 52 0.33 10.50 -13.00
N ILE A 53 0.93 11.09 -11.96
CA ILE A 53 0.23 11.77 -10.87
C ILE A 53 -0.51 13.01 -11.40
N GLY A 54 0.14 13.78 -12.29
CA GLY A 54 -0.46 15.00 -12.82
C GLY A 54 -0.89 15.95 -11.69
N ASP A 55 -2.17 16.34 -11.68
CA ASP A 55 -2.75 17.23 -10.68
C ASP A 55 -3.49 16.48 -9.56
N ASP A 56 -3.44 15.14 -9.54
CA ASP A 56 -4.17 14.32 -8.57
C ASP A 56 -3.43 14.16 -7.24
N ASN A 57 -4.20 13.89 -6.18
CA ASN A 57 -3.66 13.34 -4.95
C ASN A 57 -3.20 11.90 -5.15
N VAL A 58 -2.26 11.41 -4.36
CA VAL A 58 -1.63 10.12 -4.59
C VAL A 58 -1.66 9.21 -3.37
N CYS A 59 -1.87 7.93 -3.60
CA CYS A 59 -1.65 6.86 -2.63
C CYS A 59 -0.42 6.04 -3.06
N LEU A 60 0.59 5.95 -2.20
CA LEU A 60 1.74 5.06 -2.37
C LEU A 60 1.56 3.81 -1.50
N VAL A 61 1.71 2.64 -2.12
CA VAL A 61 1.65 1.33 -1.44
C VAL A 61 2.92 0.56 -1.74
N LEU A 62 3.53 -0.04 -0.73
CA LEU A 62 4.64 -0.95 -0.91
C LEU A 62 4.11 -2.34 -1.27
N GLY A 63 4.64 -2.92 -2.35
CA GLY A 63 4.12 -4.15 -2.95
C GLY A 63 4.35 -5.42 -2.12
N ASP A 64 5.20 -5.35 -1.10
CA ASP A 64 5.49 -6.42 -0.15
C ASP A 64 4.67 -6.33 1.15
N ASN A 65 3.76 -5.36 1.25
CA ASN A 65 2.93 -5.16 2.45
C ASN A 65 1.54 -5.76 2.29
N ILE A 66 1.13 -6.57 3.25
CA ILE A 66 -0.20 -7.16 3.35
C ILE A 66 -0.93 -6.55 4.55
N PHE A 67 -2.14 -6.05 4.32
CA PHE A 67 -3.01 -5.50 5.34
C PHE A 67 -4.29 -6.33 5.47
N TYR A 68 -4.62 -6.74 6.68
CA TYR A 68 -5.86 -7.46 6.96
C TYR A 68 -6.51 -6.94 8.25
N GLY A 69 -7.78 -6.58 8.19
CA GLY A 69 -8.50 -6.11 9.38
C GLY A 69 -9.89 -5.57 9.07
N ALA A 70 -10.80 -5.70 10.03
CA ALA A 70 -12.14 -5.16 9.91
C ALA A 70 -12.12 -3.62 9.91
N GLY A 71 -12.95 -3.00 9.05
CA GLY A 71 -13.06 -1.54 8.99
C GLY A 71 -11.95 -0.85 8.20
N PHE A 72 -10.98 -1.57 7.63
CA PHE A 72 -9.86 -0.98 6.89
C PHE A 72 -10.31 -0.06 5.76
N SER A 73 -11.34 -0.44 4.98
CA SER A 73 -11.89 0.40 3.91
C SER A 73 -12.41 1.76 4.40
N ALA A 74 -12.91 1.86 5.63
CA ALA A 74 -13.35 3.13 6.20
C ALA A 74 -12.14 4.05 6.47
N LEU A 75 -11.07 3.51 7.07
CA LEU A 75 -9.82 4.24 7.30
C LEU A 75 -9.19 4.74 6.00
N LEU A 76 -9.23 3.94 4.94
CA LEU A 76 -8.74 4.35 3.61
C LEU A 76 -9.56 5.51 3.03
N LYS A 77 -10.89 5.45 3.12
CA LYS A 77 -11.78 6.55 2.66
C LYS A 77 -11.56 7.85 3.43
N GLU A 78 -11.34 7.75 4.74
CA GLU A 78 -10.99 8.92 5.56
C GLU A 78 -9.63 9.50 5.17
N SER A 79 -8.67 8.66 4.78
CA SER A 79 -7.35 9.11 4.32
C SER A 79 -7.43 9.81 2.96
N VAL A 80 -8.25 9.30 2.03
CA VAL A 80 -8.55 9.98 0.77
C VAL A 80 -9.17 11.36 1.04
N LYS A 81 -10.19 11.43 1.91
CA LYS A 81 -10.80 12.73 2.27
C LYS A 81 -9.80 13.70 2.90
N ALA A 82 -8.87 13.20 3.72
CA ALA A 82 -7.83 14.05 4.30
C ALA A 82 -6.91 14.65 3.23
N THR A 83 -6.58 13.92 2.15
CA THR A 83 -5.77 14.47 1.06
C THR A 83 -6.51 15.55 0.27
N GLU A 84 -7.82 15.44 0.11
CA GLU A 84 -8.68 16.49 -0.48
C GLU A 84 -8.68 17.77 0.36
N GLU A 85 -8.44 17.64 1.68
CA GLU A 85 -8.27 18.76 2.62
C GLU A 85 -6.81 19.26 2.71
N GLY A 86 -5.91 18.79 1.86
CA GLY A 86 -4.48 19.14 1.88
C GLY A 86 -3.67 18.51 3.01
N LYS A 87 -4.13 17.38 3.57
CA LYS A 87 -3.47 16.67 4.67
C LYS A 87 -2.93 15.33 4.21
N ALA A 88 -1.69 15.01 4.57
CA ALA A 88 -1.14 13.68 4.39
C ALA A 88 -1.66 12.71 5.47
N SER A 89 -1.77 11.42 5.11
CA SER A 89 -2.11 10.36 6.06
C SER A 89 -1.17 9.17 5.90
N VAL A 90 -0.65 8.69 7.03
CA VAL A 90 0.18 7.48 7.12
C VAL A 90 -0.35 6.60 8.24
N PHE A 91 0.08 5.33 8.28
CA PHE A 91 -0.43 4.36 9.24
C PHE A 91 0.68 3.88 10.16
N GLY A 92 0.38 3.85 11.46
CA GLY A 92 1.26 3.30 12.49
C GLY A 92 0.76 1.93 12.96
N TYR A 93 1.65 0.96 13.05
CA TYR A 93 1.37 -0.37 13.55
C TYR A 93 2.32 -0.73 14.70
N TYR A 94 1.79 -1.30 15.78
CA TYR A 94 2.60 -1.67 16.95
C TYR A 94 3.40 -2.94 16.67
N VAL A 95 4.73 -2.86 16.77
CA VAL A 95 5.68 -3.95 16.50
C VAL A 95 6.62 -4.18 17.68
N ASN A 96 7.28 -5.33 17.71
CA ASN A 96 8.26 -5.66 18.74
C ASN A 96 9.71 -5.23 18.36
N ASP A 97 9.95 -4.96 17.08
CA ASP A 97 11.25 -4.64 16.48
C ASP A 97 11.20 -3.30 15.69
N PRO A 98 10.82 -2.19 16.38
CA PRO A 98 10.57 -0.90 15.71
C PRO A 98 11.79 -0.29 15.02
N GLU A 99 13.01 -0.64 15.45
CA GLU A 99 14.28 -0.14 14.89
C GLU A 99 14.49 -0.49 13.40
N ARG A 100 13.70 -1.41 12.87
CA ARG A 100 13.75 -1.78 11.45
C ARG A 100 13.02 -0.82 10.53
N TYR A 101 12.18 0.05 11.07
CA TYR A 101 11.19 0.85 10.35
C TYR A 101 11.33 2.35 10.65
N GLY A 102 10.60 3.17 9.92
CA GLY A 102 10.29 4.51 10.37
C GLY A 102 9.41 4.45 11.62
N VAL A 103 9.79 5.13 12.69
CA VAL A 103 9.10 5.06 14.00
C VAL A 103 8.41 6.37 14.32
N ALA A 104 7.10 6.32 14.58
CA ALA A 104 6.31 7.46 14.99
C ALA A 104 6.22 7.56 16.52
N GLU A 105 6.57 8.73 17.09
CA GLU A 105 6.40 9.07 18.49
C GLU A 105 5.08 9.79 18.71
N PHE A 106 4.38 9.48 19.80
CA PHE A 106 3.10 10.10 20.13
C PHE A 106 3.13 10.73 21.53
N ASP A 107 2.38 11.82 21.68
CA ASP A 107 2.05 12.34 23.00
C ASP A 107 0.91 11.51 23.65
N LYS A 108 0.56 11.85 24.90
CA LYS A 108 -0.52 11.20 25.65
C LYS A 108 -1.91 11.40 25.04
N ASP A 109 -2.07 12.37 24.17
CA ASP A 109 -3.33 12.70 23.49
C ASP A 109 -3.39 12.05 22.09
N GLY A 110 -2.35 11.29 21.70
CA GLY A 110 -2.25 10.56 20.44
C GLY A 110 -1.80 11.41 19.24
N ASN A 111 -1.26 12.60 19.47
CA ASN A 111 -0.69 13.41 18.40
C ASN A 111 0.73 12.94 18.09
N CYS A 112 1.07 12.83 16.81
CA CYS A 112 2.41 12.49 16.40
C CYS A 112 3.38 13.66 16.68
N LEU A 113 4.43 13.38 17.44
CA LEU A 113 5.45 14.36 17.81
C LEU A 113 6.66 14.32 16.88
N SER A 114 7.09 13.12 16.50
CA SER A 114 8.24 12.92 15.62
C SER A 114 8.09 11.63 14.81
N ILE A 115 8.79 11.55 13.67
CA ILE A 115 9.00 10.32 12.93
C ILE A 115 10.49 10.21 12.63
N GLU A 116 11.11 9.09 13.00
CA GLU A 116 12.55 8.84 12.83
C GLU A 116 12.74 7.58 11.97
N GLU A 117 13.62 7.65 10.97
CA GLU A 117 13.96 6.50 10.12
C GLU A 117 14.94 5.57 10.82
N LYS A 118 14.56 4.32 11.04
CA LYS A 118 15.40 3.25 11.61
C LYS A 118 16.27 3.71 12.79
N PRO A 119 15.65 4.25 13.85
CA PRO A 119 16.41 4.79 14.99
C PRO A 119 17.10 3.67 15.76
N GLU A 120 18.34 3.91 16.22
CA GLU A 120 19.04 2.98 17.13
C GLU A 120 18.32 2.85 18.49
N HIS A 121 17.65 3.91 18.91
CA HIS A 121 16.89 3.97 20.16
C HIS A 121 15.47 4.45 19.87
N PRO A 122 14.56 3.53 19.48
CA PRO A 122 13.18 3.89 19.14
C PRO A 122 12.43 4.54 20.32
N LYS A 123 11.75 5.65 20.08
CA LYS A 123 10.96 6.35 21.11
C LYS A 123 9.58 5.74 21.32
N SER A 124 9.15 4.85 20.44
CA SER A 124 7.92 4.09 20.53
C SER A 124 8.03 2.77 19.79
N ASN A 125 6.99 1.94 19.90
CA ASN A 125 6.86 0.70 19.13
C ASN A 125 5.97 0.85 17.88
N TYR A 126 5.62 2.07 17.47
CA TYR A 126 4.76 2.27 16.31
C TYR A 126 5.59 2.46 15.04
N ALA A 127 5.68 1.40 14.24
CA ALA A 127 6.25 1.43 12.89
C ALA A 127 5.31 2.14 11.92
N VAL A 128 5.83 3.03 11.08
CA VAL A 128 5.10 3.58 9.94
C VAL A 128 5.14 2.56 8.82
N VAL A 129 3.97 2.05 8.46
CA VAL A 129 3.84 0.95 7.50
C VAL A 129 3.72 1.44 6.06
N GLY A 130 3.95 0.55 5.10
CA GLY A 130 4.06 0.85 3.67
C GLY A 130 2.76 1.25 2.96
N LEU A 131 2.02 2.19 3.54
CA LEU A 131 0.79 2.74 2.97
C LEU A 131 0.69 4.23 3.31
N TYR A 132 0.67 5.07 2.29
CA TYR A 132 0.78 6.51 2.42
C TYR A 132 -0.22 7.21 1.51
N PHE A 133 -0.84 8.28 2.00
CA PHE A 133 -1.74 9.15 1.23
C PHE A 133 -1.22 10.57 1.31
N TYR A 134 -1.00 11.19 0.17
CA TYR A 134 -0.45 12.55 0.09
C TYR A 134 -1.27 13.43 -0.84
N PRO A 135 -1.38 14.75 -0.53
CA PRO A 135 -1.80 15.74 -1.48
C PRO A 135 -0.84 15.81 -2.67
N ASN A 136 -1.28 16.41 -3.76
CA ASN A 136 -0.52 16.53 -5.02
C ASN A 136 0.86 17.18 -4.84
N ASP A 137 1.03 18.12 -3.91
CA ASP A 137 2.30 18.81 -3.64
C ASP A 137 3.44 17.87 -3.20
N VAL A 138 3.16 16.59 -2.94
CA VAL A 138 4.17 15.59 -2.58
C VAL A 138 5.25 15.43 -3.65
N VAL A 139 4.93 15.65 -4.93
CA VAL A 139 5.91 15.60 -6.03
C VAL A 139 6.98 16.66 -5.81
N GLU A 140 6.58 17.90 -5.52
CA GLU A 140 7.52 18.99 -5.24
C GLU A 140 8.25 18.78 -3.90
N VAL A 141 7.59 18.22 -2.89
CA VAL A 141 8.23 17.85 -1.63
C VAL A 141 9.35 16.82 -1.91
N ALA A 142 9.06 15.76 -2.67
CA ALA A 142 10.01 14.71 -3.00
C ALA A 142 11.23 15.22 -3.78
N LYS A 143 11.06 16.20 -4.68
CA LYS A 143 12.16 16.86 -5.41
C LYS A 143 13.08 17.69 -4.50
N ASN A 144 12.56 18.17 -3.37
CA ASN A 144 13.26 19.12 -2.49
C ASN A 144 13.83 18.48 -1.22
N ILE A 145 13.51 17.22 -0.89
CA ILE A 145 14.17 16.52 0.22
C ILE A 145 15.61 16.18 -0.13
N LYS A 146 16.44 16.07 0.90
CA LYS A 146 17.84 15.68 0.75
C LYS A 146 17.98 14.18 0.99
N PRO A 147 18.88 13.50 0.25
CA PRO A 147 19.24 12.12 0.57
C PRO A 147 19.70 11.97 2.02
N SER A 148 19.34 10.87 2.65
CA SER A 148 19.80 10.50 3.98
C SER A 148 21.29 10.15 3.99
N ALA A 149 21.83 9.83 5.17
CA ALA A 149 23.20 9.31 5.29
C ALA A 149 23.44 7.99 4.50
N ARG A 150 22.35 7.29 4.14
CA ARG A 150 22.38 6.09 3.28
C ARG A 150 22.36 6.42 1.78
N GLY A 151 22.26 7.70 1.41
CA GLY A 151 22.13 8.15 0.03
C GLY A 151 20.72 8.03 -0.54
N GLU A 152 19.71 7.71 0.27
CA GLU A 152 18.34 7.45 -0.16
C GLU A 152 17.41 8.66 0.07
N LEU A 153 16.48 8.89 -0.85
CA LEU A 153 15.36 9.82 -0.67
C LEU A 153 14.29 9.13 0.19
N GLU A 154 14.41 9.34 1.50
CA GLU A 154 13.57 8.63 2.48
C GLU A 154 12.14 9.13 2.48
N ILE A 155 11.19 8.21 2.53
CA ILE A 155 9.77 8.54 2.73
C ILE A 155 9.54 9.22 4.09
N THR A 156 10.37 8.90 5.09
CA THR A 156 10.33 9.55 6.40
C THR A 156 10.60 11.04 6.31
N SER A 157 11.49 11.49 5.42
CA SER A 157 11.73 12.92 5.19
C SER A 157 10.51 13.63 4.60
N VAL A 158 9.75 12.95 3.72
CA VAL A 158 8.46 13.45 3.21
C VAL A 158 7.46 13.56 4.37
N ASN A 159 7.34 12.53 5.21
CA ASN A 159 6.45 12.55 6.38
C ASN A 159 6.80 13.67 7.35
N GLN A 160 8.09 13.89 7.62
CA GLN A 160 8.59 14.98 8.47
C GLN A 160 8.23 16.36 7.92
N HIS A 161 8.25 16.54 6.59
CA HIS A 161 7.82 17.79 5.96
C HIS A 161 6.34 18.11 6.28
N TYR A 162 5.43 17.13 6.12
CA TYR A 162 4.01 17.31 6.44
C TYR A 162 3.78 17.44 7.95
N LEU A 163 4.54 16.72 8.77
CA LEU A 163 4.49 16.83 10.22
C LEU A 163 4.88 18.24 10.68
N GLY A 164 5.98 18.80 10.15
CA GLY A 164 6.43 20.15 10.45
C GLY A 164 5.44 21.25 10.06
N LYS A 165 4.59 20.98 9.07
CA LYS A 165 3.48 21.87 8.67
C LYS A 165 2.19 21.64 9.47
N ASN A 166 2.16 20.70 10.41
CA ASN A 166 0.97 20.26 11.16
C ASN A 166 -0.19 19.73 10.28
N VAL A 167 0.14 19.15 9.13
CA VAL A 167 -0.83 18.57 8.18
C VAL A 167 -0.60 17.08 7.94
N LEU A 168 0.16 16.38 8.79
CA LEU A 168 0.29 14.93 8.80
C LEU A 168 -0.70 14.31 9.78
N LYS A 169 -1.44 13.29 9.34
CA LYS A 169 -2.25 12.41 10.17
C LYS A 169 -1.59 11.04 10.26
N VAL A 170 -1.19 10.63 11.46
CA VAL A 170 -0.75 9.25 11.72
C VAL A 170 -1.92 8.49 12.32
N ARG A 171 -2.42 7.48 11.59
CA ARG A 171 -3.55 6.65 11.98
C ARG A 171 -3.05 5.32 12.52
N THR A 172 -3.31 5.01 13.77
CA THR A 172 -2.87 3.74 14.35
C THR A 172 -3.80 2.60 13.97
N LEU A 173 -3.23 1.52 13.44
CA LEU A 173 -3.93 0.27 13.21
C LEU A 173 -4.08 -0.45 14.55
N GLN A 174 -5.32 -0.59 15.00
CA GLN A 174 -5.66 -1.12 16.33
C GLN A 174 -5.54 -2.64 16.38
N ARG A 175 -5.71 -3.22 17.58
CA ARG A 175 -5.84 -4.68 17.74
C ARG A 175 -6.92 -5.25 16.83
N GLY A 176 -6.63 -6.37 16.19
CA GLY A 176 -7.49 -6.99 15.19
C GLY A 176 -7.09 -6.66 13.74
N PHE A 177 -6.13 -5.74 13.56
CA PHE A 177 -5.40 -5.62 12.30
C PHE A 177 -4.18 -6.53 12.30
N ALA A 178 -3.87 -7.08 11.14
CA ALA A 178 -2.58 -7.68 10.83
C ALA A 178 -1.94 -6.84 9.71
N TRP A 179 -0.71 -6.45 9.95
CA TRP A 179 0.20 -5.95 8.95
C TRP A 179 1.37 -6.91 8.86
N LEU A 180 1.68 -7.36 7.67
CA LEU A 180 2.72 -8.32 7.37
C LEU A 180 3.58 -7.73 6.27
N ASP A 181 4.88 -7.61 6.51
CA ASP A 181 5.83 -7.36 5.44
C ASP A 181 6.31 -8.72 4.88
N THR A 182 6.59 -8.80 3.60
CA THR A 182 7.07 -10.03 2.97
C THR A 182 8.50 -9.88 2.46
N GLY A 183 9.27 -8.99 3.07
CA GLY A 183 10.63 -8.63 2.66
C GLY A 183 11.70 -9.67 2.96
N THR A 184 11.42 -10.70 3.79
CA THR A 184 12.33 -11.82 4.08
C THR A 184 11.65 -13.15 3.79
N HIS A 185 12.46 -14.22 3.66
CA HIS A 185 11.90 -15.57 3.47
C HIS A 185 11.01 -16.00 4.65
N ASP A 186 11.40 -15.66 5.87
CA ASP A 186 10.65 -16.00 7.08
C ASP A 186 9.33 -15.24 7.12
N SER A 187 9.35 -13.92 6.92
CA SER A 187 8.12 -13.11 6.92
C SER A 187 7.17 -13.46 5.77
N LEU A 188 7.69 -13.84 4.60
CA LEU A 188 6.87 -14.35 3.50
C LEU A 188 6.17 -15.68 3.87
N SER A 189 6.87 -16.60 4.56
CA SER A 189 6.31 -17.87 5.03
C SER A 189 5.22 -17.64 6.08
N GLU A 190 5.47 -16.73 7.04
CA GLU A 190 4.49 -16.35 8.06
C GLU A 190 3.23 -15.72 7.44
N ALA A 191 3.41 -14.80 6.50
CA ALA A 191 2.30 -14.18 5.78
C ALA A 191 1.48 -15.22 5.01
N SER A 192 2.13 -16.17 4.33
CA SER A 192 1.46 -17.26 3.62
C SER A 192 0.63 -18.11 4.57
N THR A 193 1.17 -18.48 5.73
CA THR A 193 0.49 -19.27 6.75
C THR A 193 -0.71 -18.51 7.33
N PHE A 194 -0.54 -17.23 7.64
CA PHE A 194 -1.61 -16.37 8.14
C PHE A 194 -2.79 -16.31 7.17
N ILE A 195 -2.53 -16.00 5.90
CA ILE A 195 -3.56 -15.93 4.85
C ILE A 195 -4.24 -17.27 4.65
N GLU A 196 -3.47 -18.38 4.60
CA GLU A 196 -4.03 -19.73 4.47
C GLU A 196 -5.04 -20.05 5.58
N VAL A 197 -4.70 -19.76 6.84
CA VAL A 197 -5.58 -20.01 7.99
C VAL A 197 -6.86 -19.20 7.88
N ILE A 198 -6.78 -17.92 7.55
CA ILE A 198 -7.95 -17.04 7.41
C ILE A 198 -8.86 -17.54 6.28
N GLU A 199 -8.31 -17.80 5.10
CA GLU A 199 -9.08 -18.28 3.95
C GLU A 199 -9.76 -19.63 4.20
N LYS A 200 -9.06 -20.58 4.81
CA LYS A 200 -9.62 -21.88 5.16
C LYS A 200 -10.77 -21.78 6.17
N ARG A 201 -10.68 -20.86 7.12
CA ARG A 201 -11.72 -20.68 8.15
C ARG A 201 -12.93 -19.95 7.65
N GLN A 202 -12.76 -18.90 6.84
CA GLN A 202 -13.85 -18.05 6.37
C GLN A 202 -14.46 -18.54 5.05
N GLY A 203 -13.71 -19.31 4.26
CA GLY A 203 -14.11 -19.67 2.90
C GLY A 203 -14.12 -18.50 1.92
N LEU A 204 -13.51 -17.37 2.32
CA LEU A 204 -13.37 -16.15 1.54
C LEU A 204 -11.91 -15.95 1.16
N LYS A 205 -11.65 -15.29 0.03
CA LYS A 205 -10.31 -14.96 -0.41
C LYS A 205 -9.86 -13.62 0.15
N VAL A 206 -8.57 -13.49 0.48
CA VAL A 206 -7.93 -12.24 0.84
C VAL A 206 -7.31 -11.62 -0.41
N ALA A 207 -7.52 -10.32 -0.61
CA ALA A 207 -7.01 -9.57 -1.75
C ALA A 207 -7.32 -10.19 -3.14
N CYS A 208 -8.46 -10.85 -3.28
CA CYS A 208 -8.93 -11.39 -4.55
C CYS A 208 -9.34 -10.23 -5.47
N LEU A 209 -8.51 -9.94 -6.47
CA LEU A 209 -8.67 -8.76 -7.33
C LEU A 209 -9.99 -8.80 -8.11
N GLU A 210 -10.38 -9.96 -8.62
CA GLU A 210 -11.61 -10.16 -9.38
C GLU A 210 -12.85 -9.96 -8.49
N GLU A 211 -12.82 -10.46 -7.25
CA GLU A 211 -13.89 -10.22 -6.28
C GLU A 211 -14.02 -8.75 -5.94
N ILE A 212 -12.88 -8.06 -5.73
CA ILE A 212 -12.86 -6.62 -5.44
C ILE A 212 -13.44 -5.84 -6.62
N ALA A 213 -12.99 -6.12 -7.84
CA ALA A 213 -13.48 -5.48 -9.06
C ALA A 213 -14.99 -5.70 -9.26
N PHE A 214 -15.47 -6.91 -9.02
CA PHE A 214 -16.88 -7.26 -9.10
C PHE A 214 -17.72 -6.54 -8.03
N LYS A 215 -17.29 -6.56 -6.77
CA LYS A 215 -17.98 -5.87 -5.67
C LYS A 215 -18.01 -4.36 -5.81
N GLN A 216 -16.98 -3.78 -6.45
CA GLN A 216 -16.93 -2.35 -6.77
C GLN A 216 -17.76 -1.99 -8.03
N GLY A 217 -18.32 -2.98 -8.73
CA GLY A 217 -19.04 -2.76 -9.98
C GLY A 217 -18.15 -2.35 -11.16
N TRP A 218 -16.84 -2.60 -11.07
CA TRP A 218 -15.90 -2.33 -12.17
C TRP A 218 -15.98 -3.37 -13.28
N ILE A 219 -16.34 -4.61 -12.91
CA ILE A 219 -16.69 -5.70 -13.83
C ILE A 219 -18.06 -6.27 -13.48
N ASN A 220 -18.74 -6.86 -14.45
CA ASN A 220 -20.02 -7.53 -14.27
C ASN A 220 -19.86 -9.05 -14.07
N ALA A 221 -20.97 -9.76 -13.74
CA ALA A 221 -20.96 -11.20 -13.52
C ALA A 221 -20.43 -12.00 -14.71
N LYS A 222 -20.77 -11.61 -15.95
CA LYS A 222 -20.28 -12.29 -17.16
C LYS A 222 -18.75 -12.13 -17.31
N GLN A 223 -18.21 -10.96 -17.04
CA GLN A 223 -16.76 -10.75 -17.05
C GLN A 223 -16.07 -11.58 -15.97
N LEU A 224 -16.65 -11.65 -14.75
CA LEU A 224 -16.12 -12.48 -13.67
C LEU A 224 -16.13 -13.97 -14.04
N GLU A 225 -17.18 -14.46 -14.70
CA GLU A 225 -17.24 -15.84 -15.23
C GLU A 225 -16.13 -16.10 -16.27
N GLU A 226 -15.88 -15.15 -17.18
CA GLU A 226 -14.81 -15.29 -18.17
C GLU A 226 -13.42 -15.37 -17.47
N LEU A 227 -13.17 -14.55 -16.46
CA LEU A 227 -11.93 -14.61 -15.68
C LEU A 227 -11.79 -15.93 -14.90
N ALA A 228 -12.89 -16.54 -14.47
CA ALA A 228 -12.88 -17.83 -13.78
C ALA A 228 -12.51 -19.01 -14.69
N LYS A 229 -12.89 -18.97 -15.98
CA LYS A 229 -12.76 -20.11 -16.91
C LYS A 229 -11.36 -20.73 -16.98
N PRO A 230 -10.27 -19.99 -17.11
CA PRO A 230 -8.92 -20.58 -17.16
C PRO A 230 -8.55 -21.33 -15.88
N MET A 231 -9.18 -20.97 -14.76
CA MET A 231 -8.84 -21.45 -13.41
C MET A 231 -9.82 -22.50 -12.86
N MET A 232 -10.74 -23.03 -13.67
CA MET A 232 -11.78 -23.98 -13.22
C MET A 232 -11.23 -25.31 -12.66
N LYS A 233 -9.98 -25.65 -12.94
CA LYS A 233 -9.31 -26.83 -12.38
C LYS A 233 -8.88 -26.67 -10.92
N ASN A 234 -8.87 -25.46 -10.38
CA ASN A 234 -8.49 -25.16 -9.01
C ASN A 234 -9.64 -24.52 -8.20
N ASN A 235 -9.43 -24.39 -6.90
CA ASN A 235 -10.46 -23.85 -6.00
C ASN A 235 -10.69 -22.34 -6.18
N TYR A 236 -9.70 -21.60 -6.71
CA TYR A 236 -9.83 -20.17 -6.95
C TYR A 236 -10.87 -19.88 -8.05
N GLY A 237 -10.73 -20.54 -9.21
CA GLY A 237 -11.70 -20.37 -10.29
C GLY A 237 -13.13 -20.81 -9.91
N LYS A 238 -13.27 -21.90 -9.13
CA LYS A 238 -14.57 -22.32 -8.59
C LYS A 238 -15.17 -21.26 -7.66
N TYR A 239 -14.36 -20.64 -6.81
CA TYR A 239 -14.77 -19.55 -5.94
C TYR A 239 -15.30 -18.34 -6.72
N LEU A 240 -14.59 -17.92 -7.78
CA LEU A 240 -15.05 -16.81 -8.64
C LEU A 240 -16.37 -17.12 -9.33
N LEU A 241 -16.53 -18.36 -9.82
CA LEU A 241 -17.79 -18.77 -10.47
C LEU A 241 -18.98 -18.79 -9.50
N GLU A 242 -18.78 -19.22 -8.25
CA GLU A 242 -19.81 -19.15 -7.22
C GLU A 242 -20.16 -17.72 -6.85
N LEU A 243 -19.17 -16.83 -6.81
CA LEU A 243 -19.35 -15.41 -6.54
C LEU A 243 -20.20 -14.74 -7.64
N ALA A 244 -19.95 -15.07 -8.91
CA ALA A 244 -20.67 -14.52 -10.04
C ALA A 244 -22.19 -14.89 -10.06
N LYS A 245 -22.60 -15.94 -9.32
CA LYS A 245 -23.99 -16.39 -9.20
C LYS A 245 -24.77 -15.73 -8.07
N ARG A 246 -24.09 -15.01 -7.17
CA ARG A 246 -24.70 -14.31 -6.03
C ARG A 246 -25.18 -12.93 -6.43
#